data_cdab1a47c700175268c84474bfae14ec
#
_entry.id   cdab1a47c700175268c84474bfae14ec
#
_cell.length_a   1.000
_cell.length_b   1.000
_cell.length_c   1.000
_cell.angle_alpha   90.00
_cell.angle_beta   90.00
_cell.angle_gamma   90.00
#
_symmetry.space_group_name_H-M   'P 1'
#
loop_
_entity.id
_entity.type
_entity.pdbx_description
1 polymer ?
#
loop_
_entity_poly.entity_id
_entity_poly.type
_entity_poly.pdbx_seq_one_letter_code
_entity_poly.pdbx_strand_id
1 'polypeptide(L)'
;ICFDPNEHGLPADLPVERLRTVVEAWAFRTAELSAIDGLEQVYVFENHGQEIGVSLAHPHGQIYAYPFIAPKLEQELKHTEAYHERTGGNLLADIMRAEIDAGERVIMRNGSWVAYVPAAARWPLEVQVQPLRDVRTLDELNDQERWDLAQMYSQLLKRGNMFFDTGDGKGMDLPYIAAWHQAPVHDPR
;
A
#
# COMPACT_ATOMS: atom_id res chain seq x y z
N ILE A 1 -6.48 13.09 -4.58
CA ILE A 1 -7.76 12.37 -4.71
C ILE A 1 -8.47 12.42 -3.37
N CYS A 2 -9.69 13.01 -3.30
CA CYS A 2 -10.54 12.93 -2.13
C CYS A 2 -11.23 11.56 -2.11
N PHE A 3 -11.29 10.92 -0.94
CA PHE A 3 -11.85 9.57 -0.82
C PHE A 3 -13.36 9.58 -0.61
N ASP A 4 -13.91 10.66 -0.07
CA ASP A 4 -15.34 10.80 0.20
C ASP A 4 -15.82 12.21 -0.17
N PRO A 5 -17.06 12.42 -0.63
CA PRO A 5 -17.61 13.74 -0.83
C PRO A 5 -17.89 14.50 0.49
N ASN A 6 -17.99 13.78 1.60
CA ASN A 6 -18.18 14.38 2.92
C ASN A 6 -16.85 14.82 3.50
N GLU A 7 -16.80 16.04 4.02
CA GLU A 7 -15.57 16.67 4.54
C GLU A 7 -15.09 16.07 5.87
N HIS A 8 -15.94 15.32 6.56
CA HIS A 8 -15.68 14.78 7.88
C HIS A 8 -15.85 13.27 7.89
N GLY A 9 -14.84 12.56 8.35
CA GLY A 9 -14.85 11.11 8.48
C GLY A 9 -13.42 10.57 8.55
N LEU A 10 -13.30 9.36 9.06
CA LEU A 10 -12.01 8.66 9.07
C LEU A 10 -11.93 7.74 7.85
N PRO A 11 -10.74 7.55 7.25
CA PRO A 11 -10.55 6.54 6.21
C PRO A 11 -11.02 5.15 6.65
N ALA A 12 -10.87 4.83 7.95
CA ALA A 12 -11.32 3.57 8.55
C ALA A 12 -12.84 3.37 8.52
N ASP A 13 -13.63 4.46 8.51
CA ASP A 13 -15.11 4.42 8.54
C ASP A 13 -15.71 4.33 7.14
N LEU A 14 -14.90 4.48 6.09
CA LEU A 14 -15.39 4.41 4.72
C LEU A 14 -15.95 3.02 4.40
N PRO A 15 -17.10 2.94 3.71
CA PRO A 15 -17.58 1.68 3.16
C PRO A 15 -16.56 1.03 2.25
N VAL A 16 -16.50 -0.30 2.23
CA VAL A 16 -15.55 -1.05 1.39
C VAL A 16 -15.75 -0.71 -0.09
N GLU A 17 -16.98 -0.50 -0.52
CA GLU A 17 -17.32 -0.09 -1.89
C GLU A 17 -16.70 1.28 -2.25
N ARG A 18 -16.61 2.19 -1.27
CA ARG A 18 -15.94 3.48 -1.46
C ARG A 18 -14.43 3.30 -1.56
N LEU A 19 -13.82 2.50 -0.69
CA LEU A 19 -12.40 2.17 -0.78
C LEU A 19 -12.07 1.44 -2.09
N ARG A 20 -12.95 0.57 -2.59
CA ARG A 20 -12.81 -0.02 -3.93
C ARG A 20 -12.73 1.07 -5.01
N THR A 21 -13.64 2.06 -4.96
CA THR A 21 -13.59 3.19 -5.91
C THR A 21 -12.27 3.97 -5.82
N VAL A 22 -11.70 4.11 -4.62
CA VAL A 22 -10.39 4.73 -4.42
C VAL A 22 -9.28 3.89 -5.07
N VAL A 23 -9.28 2.58 -4.86
CA VAL A 23 -8.31 1.65 -5.49
C VAL A 23 -8.44 1.69 -7.03
N GLU A 24 -9.67 1.72 -7.56
CA GLU A 24 -9.92 1.86 -9.00
C GLU A 24 -9.38 3.20 -9.53
N ALA A 25 -9.54 4.29 -8.79
CA ALA A 25 -8.99 5.59 -9.15
C ALA A 25 -7.45 5.59 -9.13
N TRP A 26 -6.82 4.91 -8.15
CA TRP A 26 -5.37 4.73 -8.12
C TRP A 26 -4.88 3.93 -9.32
N ALA A 27 -5.53 2.82 -9.65
CA ALA A 27 -5.19 1.99 -10.80
C ALA A 27 -5.34 2.78 -12.12
N PHE A 28 -6.48 3.44 -12.32
CA PHE A 28 -6.74 4.25 -13.49
C PHE A 28 -5.71 5.37 -13.66
N ARG A 29 -5.39 6.11 -12.58
CA ARG A 29 -4.40 7.20 -12.64
C ARG A 29 -2.99 6.68 -12.81
N THR A 30 -2.66 5.49 -12.29
CA THR A 30 -1.37 4.86 -12.56
C THR A 30 -1.22 4.58 -14.07
N ALA A 31 -2.21 3.97 -14.71
CA ALA A 31 -2.19 3.73 -16.15
C ALA A 31 -2.05 5.02 -16.97
N GLU A 32 -2.87 6.05 -16.67
CA GLU A 32 -2.85 7.33 -17.36
C GLU A 32 -1.50 8.05 -17.25
N LEU A 33 -0.93 8.09 -16.05
CA LEU A 33 0.36 8.76 -15.81
C LEU A 33 1.52 7.96 -16.39
N SER A 34 1.48 6.64 -16.32
CA SER A 34 2.51 5.77 -16.92
C SER A 34 2.57 5.87 -18.45
N ALA A 35 1.51 6.32 -19.09
CA ALA A 35 1.48 6.54 -20.54
C ALA A 35 2.11 7.88 -20.97
N ILE A 36 2.51 8.73 -20.04
CA ILE A 36 3.12 10.03 -20.34
C ILE A 36 4.62 9.85 -20.57
N ASP A 37 5.11 10.25 -21.75
CA ASP A 37 6.52 10.18 -22.08
C ASP A 37 7.41 10.96 -21.09
N GLY A 38 8.51 10.34 -20.68
CA GLY A 38 9.49 10.95 -19.78
C GLY A 38 9.15 10.82 -18.29
N LEU A 39 8.04 10.16 -17.93
CA LEU A 39 7.80 9.75 -16.54
C LEU A 39 8.38 8.35 -16.29
N GLU A 40 9.07 8.20 -15.17
CA GLU A 40 9.73 6.95 -14.78
C GLU A 40 9.11 6.30 -13.55
N GLN A 41 8.40 7.05 -12.72
CA GLN A 41 7.77 6.53 -11.51
C GLN A 41 6.42 7.17 -11.25
N VAL A 42 5.40 6.36 -10.96
CA VAL A 42 4.12 6.80 -10.37
C VAL A 42 4.10 6.35 -8.91
N TYR A 43 3.90 7.30 -7.99
CA TYR A 43 3.93 7.06 -6.55
C TYR A 43 2.60 7.48 -5.93
N VAL A 44 1.84 6.49 -5.48
CA VAL A 44 0.54 6.66 -4.83
C VAL A 44 0.74 6.56 -3.33
N PHE A 45 0.26 7.53 -2.57
CA PHE A 45 0.39 7.53 -1.12
C PHE A 45 -0.72 8.32 -0.44
N GLU A 46 -0.87 8.10 0.86
CA GLU A 46 -1.70 8.91 1.73
C GLU A 46 -1.02 9.14 3.07
N ASN A 47 -1.32 10.28 3.66
CA ASN A 47 -0.93 10.66 5.01
C ASN A 47 -2.20 10.94 5.80
N HIS A 48 -2.31 10.41 7.01
CA HIS A 48 -3.45 10.61 7.89
C HIS A 48 -2.99 10.96 9.30
N GLY A 49 -3.58 11.99 9.89
CA GLY A 49 -3.33 12.42 11.27
C GLY A 49 -2.58 13.75 11.36
N GLN A 50 -2.99 14.56 12.34
CA GLN A 50 -2.37 15.88 12.60
C GLN A 50 -0.94 15.74 13.12
N GLU A 51 -0.64 14.65 13.79
CA GLU A 51 0.65 14.32 14.39
C GLU A 51 1.77 14.21 13.36
N ILE A 52 1.42 13.86 12.13
CA ILE A 52 2.38 13.81 11.01
C ILE A 52 2.27 15.00 10.08
N GLY A 53 1.59 16.09 10.52
CA GLY A 53 1.52 17.35 9.79
C GLY A 53 0.39 17.46 8.77
N VAL A 54 -0.61 16.58 8.79
CA VAL A 54 -1.78 16.68 7.93
C VAL A 54 -2.74 17.73 8.50
N SER A 55 -2.95 18.81 7.75
CA SER A 55 -3.83 19.93 8.14
C SER A 55 -5.27 19.80 7.64
N LEU A 56 -5.53 18.92 6.68
CA LEU A 56 -6.83 18.70 6.07
C LEU A 56 -7.44 17.41 6.61
N ALA A 57 -8.50 17.53 7.40
CA ALA A 57 -9.19 16.38 8.00
C ALA A 57 -9.94 15.50 6.98
N HIS A 58 -10.25 16.04 5.79
CA HIS A 58 -10.93 15.31 4.73
C HIS A 58 -10.09 14.10 4.25
N PRO A 59 -10.62 12.87 4.25
CA PRO A 59 -9.89 11.70 3.78
C PRO A 59 -9.42 11.86 2.34
N HIS A 60 -8.11 11.84 2.13
CA HIS A 60 -7.53 12.05 0.81
C HIS A 60 -6.18 11.33 0.66
N GLY A 61 -5.82 11.05 -0.59
CA GLY A 61 -4.50 10.57 -0.98
C GLY A 61 -3.90 11.42 -2.09
N GLN A 62 -2.63 11.20 -2.34
CA GLN A 62 -1.85 11.93 -3.34
C GLN A 62 -1.25 10.95 -4.35
N ILE A 63 -1.06 11.42 -5.57
CA ILE A 63 -0.35 10.69 -6.61
C ILE A 63 0.70 11.63 -7.18
N TYR A 64 1.96 11.22 -7.06
CA TYR A 64 3.08 11.92 -7.67
C TYR A 64 3.59 11.12 -8.86
N ALA A 65 3.98 11.82 -9.91
CA ALA A 65 4.65 11.25 -11.06
C ALA A 65 5.99 11.94 -11.24
N TYR A 66 7.07 11.14 -11.30
CA TYR A 66 8.43 11.66 -11.36
C TYR A 66 9.08 11.31 -12.70
N PRO A 67 9.89 12.24 -13.28
CA PRO A 67 10.73 11.93 -14.42
C PRO A 67 12.05 11.28 -14.02
N PHE A 68 12.07 10.57 -12.91
CA PHE A 68 13.19 9.82 -12.37
C PHE A 68 12.71 8.77 -11.38
N ILE A 69 13.50 7.73 -11.14
CA ILE A 69 13.25 6.75 -10.09
C ILE A 69 13.74 7.31 -8.74
N ALA A 70 12.86 7.37 -7.75
CA ALA A 70 13.20 7.89 -6.43
C ALA A 70 14.29 7.05 -5.75
N PRO A 71 15.21 7.65 -4.98
CA PRO A 71 16.38 6.94 -4.42
C PRO A 71 16.07 5.70 -3.60
N LYS A 72 14.94 5.68 -2.89
CA LYS A 72 14.51 4.51 -2.12
C LYS A 72 14.15 3.34 -3.05
N LEU A 73 13.35 3.59 -4.07
CA LEU A 73 12.97 2.56 -5.04
C LEU A 73 14.19 2.08 -5.83
N GLU A 74 15.10 2.97 -6.23
CA GLU A 74 16.35 2.59 -6.89
C GLU A 74 17.21 1.65 -6.03
N GLN A 75 17.24 1.85 -4.71
CA GLN A 75 17.91 0.93 -3.78
C GLN A 75 17.20 -0.43 -3.71
N GLU A 76 15.88 -0.43 -3.65
CA GLU A 76 15.08 -1.67 -3.65
C GLU A 76 15.31 -2.48 -4.93
N LEU A 77 15.32 -1.83 -6.10
CA LEU A 77 15.62 -2.46 -7.39
C LEU A 77 17.02 -3.07 -7.42
N LYS A 78 18.05 -2.37 -6.95
CA LYS A 78 19.41 -2.91 -6.86
C LYS A 78 19.50 -4.17 -5.99
N HIS A 79 18.78 -4.20 -4.88
CA HIS A 79 18.76 -5.37 -4.00
C HIS A 79 17.98 -6.53 -4.62
N THR A 80 16.87 -6.29 -5.29
CA THR A 80 16.11 -7.34 -5.99
C THR A 80 16.88 -7.91 -7.16
N GLU A 81 17.56 -7.06 -7.95
CA GLU A 81 18.42 -7.47 -9.05
C GLU A 81 19.59 -8.36 -8.57
N ALA A 82 20.35 -7.89 -7.56
CA ALA A 82 21.45 -8.67 -6.99
C ALA A 82 20.98 -10.00 -6.36
N TYR A 83 19.76 -10.04 -5.81
CA TYR A 83 19.16 -11.28 -5.32
C TYR A 83 18.83 -12.22 -6.47
N HIS A 84 18.22 -11.71 -7.52
CA HIS A 84 17.88 -12.48 -8.72
C HIS A 84 19.12 -13.07 -9.40
N GLU A 85 20.17 -12.28 -9.60
CA GLU A 85 21.45 -12.73 -10.16
C GLU A 85 22.07 -13.90 -9.37
N ARG A 86 21.96 -13.86 -8.04
CA ARG A 86 22.52 -14.87 -7.16
C ARG A 86 21.66 -16.14 -7.06
N THR A 87 20.35 -16.02 -7.11
CA THR A 87 19.43 -17.12 -6.74
C THR A 87 18.49 -17.56 -7.87
N GLY A 88 18.31 -16.72 -8.89
CA GLY A 88 17.27 -16.89 -9.91
C GLY A 88 15.84 -16.62 -9.37
N GLY A 89 15.70 -16.21 -8.10
CA GLY A 89 14.41 -15.99 -7.44
C GLY A 89 13.94 -14.53 -7.51
N ASN A 90 12.72 -14.30 -7.00
CA ASN A 90 12.16 -12.96 -6.78
C ASN A 90 12.21 -12.66 -5.28
N LEU A 91 13.01 -11.67 -4.86
CA LEU A 91 13.25 -11.33 -3.45
C LEU A 91 11.96 -11.05 -2.70
N LEU A 92 11.06 -10.24 -3.25
CA LEU A 92 9.82 -9.86 -2.58
C LEU A 92 8.86 -11.04 -2.43
N ALA A 93 8.75 -11.87 -3.47
CA ALA A 93 7.95 -13.09 -3.42
C ALA A 93 8.53 -14.13 -2.45
N ASP A 94 9.85 -14.25 -2.35
CA ASP A 94 10.50 -15.19 -1.43
C ASP A 94 10.34 -14.73 0.03
N ILE A 95 10.46 -13.43 0.31
CA ILE A 95 10.16 -12.86 1.63
C ILE A 95 8.71 -13.13 2.01
N MET A 96 7.76 -12.81 1.13
CA MET A 96 6.35 -13.04 1.38
C MET A 96 6.05 -14.52 1.69
N ARG A 97 6.61 -15.44 0.91
CA ARG A 97 6.44 -16.89 1.16
C ARG A 97 6.99 -17.30 2.52
N ALA A 98 8.18 -16.83 2.87
CA ALA A 98 8.78 -17.11 4.17
C ALA A 98 7.92 -16.58 5.33
N GLU A 99 7.33 -15.39 5.20
CA GLU A 99 6.40 -14.84 6.21
C GLU A 99 5.10 -15.65 6.31
N ILE A 100 4.53 -16.08 5.18
CA ILE A 100 3.35 -16.94 5.14
C ILE A 100 3.63 -18.30 5.78
N ASP A 101 4.76 -18.92 5.45
CA ASP A 101 5.13 -20.25 5.95
C ASP A 101 5.44 -20.22 7.46
N ALA A 102 6.07 -19.16 7.95
CA ALA A 102 6.30 -18.97 9.38
C ALA A 102 5.00 -18.67 10.15
N GLY A 103 4.08 -17.90 9.55
CA GLY A 103 2.78 -17.55 10.12
C GLY A 103 2.81 -16.62 11.33
N GLU A 104 3.97 -16.35 11.92
CA GLU A 104 4.10 -15.61 13.19
C GLU A 104 3.77 -14.11 13.06
N ARG A 105 4.08 -13.52 11.89
CA ARG A 105 3.91 -12.08 11.63
C ARG A 105 2.78 -11.75 10.67
N VAL A 106 2.05 -12.77 10.19
CA VAL A 106 0.90 -12.56 9.32
C VAL A 106 -0.26 -12.00 10.13
N ILE A 107 -0.71 -10.80 9.77
CA ILE A 107 -1.85 -10.12 10.40
C ILE A 107 -3.17 -10.65 9.83
N MET A 108 -3.22 -10.79 8.50
CA MET A 108 -4.38 -11.28 7.78
C MET A 108 -4.04 -11.68 6.35
N ARG A 109 -4.89 -12.51 5.77
CA ARG A 109 -4.80 -12.96 4.38
C ARG A 109 -6.21 -13.13 3.83
N ASN A 110 -6.39 -12.82 2.54
CA ASN A 110 -7.60 -13.16 1.78
C ASN A 110 -7.25 -13.91 0.48
N GLY A 111 -8.15 -13.93 -0.48
CA GLY A 111 -7.94 -14.65 -1.74
C GLY A 111 -6.80 -14.13 -2.61
N SER A 112 -6.51 -12.83 -2.52
CA SER A 112 -5.57 -12.15 -3.42
C SER A 112 -4.38 -11.49 -2.72
N TRP A 113 -4.47 -11.25 -1.39
CA TRP A 113 -3.50 -10.42 -0.65
C TRP A 113 -3.11 -11.04 0.68
N VAL A 114 -1.93 -10.64 1.15
CA VAL A 114 -1.45 -10.90 2.52
C VAL A 114 -0.94 -9.60 3.14
N ALA A 115 -1.23 -9.42 4.43
CA ALA A 115 -0.70 -8.35 5.26
C ALA A 115 0.11 -8.95 6.42
N TYR A 116 1.33 -8.46 6.63
CA TYR A 116 2.23 -8.95 7.67
C TYR A 116 3.12 -7.84 8.21
N VAL A 117 3.64 -8.02 9.43
CA VAL A 117 4.70 -7.18 9.99
C VAL A 117 6.03 -7.71 9.45
N PRO A 118 6.82 -6.92 8.71
CA PRO A 118 8.09 -7.41 8.18
C PRO A 118 9.09 -7.73 9.30
N ALA A 119 9.92 -8.76 9.11
CA ALA A 119 10.97 -9.12 10.07
C ALA A 119 11.93 -7.97 10.38
N ALA A 120 12.15 -7.08 9.41
CA ALA A 120 12.98 -5.89 9.53
C ALA A 120 12.15 -4.60 9.65
N ALA A 121 11.03 -4.64 10.37
CA ALA A 121 10.19 -3.47 10.59
C ALA A 121 11.00 -2.31 11.19
N ARG A 122 10.83 -1.11 10.61
CA ARG A 122 11.47 0.13 11.09
C ARG A 122 10.64 0.82 12.17
N TRP A 123 9.33 0.63 12.12
CA TRP A 123 8.35 1.28 12.97
C TRP A 123 7.55 0.24 13.74
N PRO A 124 7.11 0.54 14.96
CA PRO A 124 6.39 -0.43 15.80
C PRO A 124 5.15 -1.05 15.16
N LEU A 125 4.47 -0.30 14.30
CA LEU A 125 3.25 -0.74 13.61
C LEU A 125 3.41 -0.77 12.09
N GLU A 126 4.62 -1.01 11.60
CA GLU A 126 4.85 -1.16 10.16
C GLU A 126 4.14 -2.43 9.67
N VAL A 127 3.33 -2.26 8.62
CA VAL A 127 2.62 -3.35 7.96
C VAL A 127 2.93 -3.31 6.47
N GLN A 128 3.31 -4.44 5.91
CA GLN A 128 3.41 -4.63 4.47
C GLN A 128 2.19 -5.38 3.96
N VAL A 129 1.66 -4.90 2.83
CA VAL A 129 0.54 -5.51 2.11
C VAL A 129 1.04 -5.90 0.73
N GLN A 130 0.99 -7.20 0.41
CA GLN A 130 1.47 -7.72 -0.86
C GLN A 130 0.42 -8.57 -1.57
N PRO A 131 0.32 -8.48 -2.91
CA PRO A 131 -0.48 -9.41 -3.70
C PRO A 131 0.17 -10.80 -3.67
N LEU A 132 -0.66 -11.86 -3.68
CA LEU A 132 -0.17 -13.25 -3.67
C LEU A 132 0.42 -13.70 -5.00
N ARG A 133 0.04 -13.04 -6.10
CA ARG A 133 0.71 -13.19 -7.40
C ARG A 133 1.66 -12.04 -7.66
N ASP A 134 2.52 -12.17 -8.64
CA ASP A 134 3.38 -11.10 -9.10
C ASP A 134 2.55 -10.02 -9.84
N VAL A 135 2.60 -8.79 -9.33
CA VAL A 135 1.92 -7.61 -9.87
C VAL A 135 2.90 -6.44 -9.82
N ARG A 136 3.15 -5.83 -10.95
CA ARG A 136 4.10 -4.73 -11.06
C ARG A 136 3.48 -3.39 -10.65
N THR A 137 2.26 -3.14 -11.07
CA THR A 137 1.57 -1.86 -10.91
C THR A 137 0.08 -2.05 -10.56
N LEU A 138 -0.53 -1.05 -9.96
CA LEU A 138 -1.93 -1.11 -9.51
C LEU A 138 -2.93 -1.30 -10.66
N ASP A 139 -2.61 -0.86 -11.86
CA ASP A 139 -3.47 -1.02 -13.04
C ASP A 139 -3.50 -2.46 -13.58
N GLU A 140 -2.50 -3.29 -13.26
CA GLU A 140 -2.50 -4.73 -13.57
C GLU A 140 -3.44 -5.56 -12.70
N LEU A 141 -3.96 -4.99 -11.60
CA LEU A 141 -4.90 -5.67 -10.72
C LEU A 141 -6.24 -5.91 -11.45
N ASN A 142 -6.75 -7.14 -11.36
CA ASN A 142 -8.11 -7.46 -11.81
C ASN A 142 -9.17 -6.99 -10.80
N ASP A 143 -10.45 -7.09 -11.17
CA ASP A 143 -11.57 -6.60 -10.36
C ASP A 143 -11.66 -7.28 -9.00
N GLN A 144 -11.37 -8.58 -8.92
CA GLN A 144 -11.40 -9.31 -7.65
C GLN A 144 -10.24 -8.89 -6.74
N GLU A 145 -9.06 -8.70 -7.28
CA GLU A 145 -7.88 -8.23 -6.54
C GLU A 145 -8.08 -6.82 -5.99
N ARG A 146 -8.70 -5.93 -6.76
CA ARG A 146 -9.06 -4.57 -6.29
C ARG A 146 -10.10 -4.61 -5.16
N TRP A 147 -11.07 -5.50 -5.26
CA TRP A 147 -12.06 -5.72 -4.21
C TRP A 147 -11.41 -6.27 -2.93
N ASP A 148 -10.62 -7.31 -3.06
CA ASP A 148 -9.92 -7.94 -1.96
C ASP A 148 -8.95 -6.97 -1.26
N LEU A 149 -8.29 -6.09 -2.04
CA LEU A 149 -7.45 -5.01 -1.50
C LEU A 149 -8.27 -4.02 -0.68
N ALA A 150 -9.40 -3.56 -1.21
CA ALA A 150 -10.28 -2.61 -0.51
C ALA A 150 -10.79 -3.19 0.82
N GLN A 151 -11.17 -4.47 0.84
CA GLN A 151 -11.57 -5.16 2.06
C GLN A 151 -10.41 -5.26 3.08
N MET A 152 -9.22 -5.66 2.62
CA MET A 152 -8.04 -5.77 3.48
C MET A 152 -7.66 -4.41 4.05
N TYR A 153 -7.63 -3.38 3.22
CA TYR A 153 -7.28 -2.03 3.62
C TYR A 153 -8.24 -1.47 4.68
N SER A 154 -9.57 -1.62 4.45
CA SER A 154 -10.59 -1.26 5.46
C SER A 154 -10.34 -1.94 6.80
N GLN A 155 -10.04 -3.24 6.79
CA GLN A 155 -9.82 -3.98 8.02
C GLN A 155 -8.51 -3.60 8.72
N LEU A 156 -7.46 -3.31 7.97
CA LEU A 156 -6.18 -2.85 8.55
C LEU A 156 -6.33 -1.50 9.24
N LEU A 157 -7.02 -0.54 8.62
CA LEU A 157 -7.28 0.76 9.22
C LEU A 157 -8.10 0.64 10.51
N LYS A 158 -9.16 -0.17 10.50
CA LYS A 158 -9.99 -0.42 11.70
C LYS A 158 -9.18 -1.08 12.82
N ARG A 159 -8.35 -2.07 12.49
CA ARG A 159 -7.49 -2.74 13.48
C ARG A 159 -6.42 -1.80 14.00
N GLY A 160 -5.85 -0.94 13.16
CA GLY A 160 -4.91 0.10 13.55
C GLY A 160 -5.51 1.03 14.59
N ASN A 161 -6.71 1.53 14.34
CA ASN A 161 -7.43 2.41 15.28
C ASN A 161 -7.75 1.72 16.61
N MET A 162 -7.97 0.40 16.61
CA MET A 162 -8.24 -0.38 17.82
C MET A 162 -6.98 -0.88 18.54
N PHE A 163 -5.79 -0.66 17.96
CA PHE A 163 -4.55 -1.18 18.53
C PHE A 163 -4.21 -0.53 19.89
N PHE A 164 -4.44 0.76 20.02
CA PHE A 164 -4.30 1.45 21.28
C PHE A 164 -5.66 1.55 21.95
N ASP A 165 -5.84 0.76 23.02
CA ASP A 165 -7.05 0.84 23.83
C ASP A 165 -7.01 2.12 24.68
N THR A 166 -7.96 3.02 24.44
CA THR A 166 -8.15 4.25 25.21
C THR A 166 -8.95 4.02 26.50
N GLY A 167 -9.34 2.78 26.78
CA GLY A 167 -10.11 2.38 27.95
C GLY A 167 -11.63 2.58 27.82
N ASP A 168 -12.09 3.14 26.71
CA ASP A 168 -13.51 3.34 26.38
C ASP A 168 -14.02 2.39 25.27
N GLY A 169 -13.15 1.52 24.77
CA GLY A 169 -13.44 0.56 23.69
C GLY A 169 -13.61 1.19 22.30
N LYS A 170 -13.29 2.49 22.15
CA LYS A 170 -13.42 3.19 20.85
C LYS A 170 -12.13 3.19 20.03
N GLY A 171 -10.99 2.86 20.66
CA GLY A 171 -9.69 2.99 20.04
C GLY A 171 -9.29 4.46 19.84
N MET A 172 -8.28 4.70 19.03
CA MET A 172 -7.86 6.06 18.67
C MET A 172 -7.73 6.17 17.15
N ASP A 173 -7.91 7.37 16.62
CA ASP A 173 -7.61 7.67 15.23
C ASP A 173 -6.08 7.60 15.04
N LEU A 174 -5.60 6.48 14.49
CA LEU A 174 -4.17 6.21 14.37
C LEU A 174 -3.56 7.03 13.23
N PRO A 175 -2.58 7.91 13.51
CA PRO A 175 -1.82 8.57 12.45
C PRO A 175 -0.99 7.55 11.66
N TYR A 176 -1.01 7.64 10.32
CA TYR A 176 -0.23 6.74 9.48
C TYR A 176 0.20 7.38 8.16
N ILE A 177 1.22 6.81 7.58
CA ILE A 177 1.64 7.04 6.19
C ILE A 177 1.51 5.71 5.47
N ALA A 178 0.72 5.67 4.40
CA ALA A 178 0.61 4.51 3.53
C ALA A 178 1.10 4.86 2.13
N ALA A 179 1.83 3.95 1.50
CA ALA A 179 2.38 4.17 0.16
C ALA A 179 2.44 2.88 -0.65
N TRP A 180 2.19 3.00 -1.96
CA TRP A 180 2.26 1.91 -2.91
C TRP A 180 3.59 1.96 -3.66
N HIS A 181 4.48 1.00 -3.38
CA HIS A 181 5.75 0.82 -4.05
C HIS A 181 5.52 0.00 -5.31
N GLN A 182 5.32 0.69 -6.42
CA GLN A 182 5.10 0.09 -7.72
C GLN A 182 6.41 -0.02 -8.50
N ALA A 183 6.48 -0.94 -9.45
CA ALA A 183 7.59 -1.00 -10.39
C ALA A 183 7.70 0.31 -11.19
N PRO A 184 8.90 0.72 -11.62
CA PRO A 184 9.07 1.86 -12.52
C PRO A 184 8.34 1.65 -13.86
N VAL A 185 7.95 2.75 -14.49
CA VAL A 185 7.08 2.76 -15.68
C VAL A 185 7.68 2.00 -16.86
N HIS A 186 8.97 2.18 -17.13
CA HIS A 186 9.64 1.61 -18.30
C HIS A 186 10.85 0.74 -17.94
N ASP A 187 11.09 0.48 -16.67
CA ASP A 187 12.22 -0.32 -16.19
C ASP A 187 11.84 -1.81 -16.17
N PRO A 188 12.57 -2.69 -16.82
CA PRO A 188 12.28 -4.12 -16.85
C PRO A 188 12.64 -4.87 -15.55
N ARG A 189 13.39 -4.23 -14.65
CA ARG A 189 13.83 -4.80 -13.37
C ARG A 189 12.69 -5.14 -12.42
#